data_22384d23ced77626ff538b6e5725381f
#
_entry.id   22384d23ced77626ff538b6e5725381f
#
_cell.length_a   1.000
_cell.length_b   1.000
_cell.length_c   1.000
_cell.angle_alpha   90.00
_cell.angle_beta   90.00
_cell.angle_gamma   90.00
#
_symmetry.space_group_name_H-M   'P 1'
#
loop_
_entity.id
_entity.type
_entity.pdbx_description
1 polymer ?
#
loop_
_entity_poly.entity_id
_entity_poly.type
_entity_poly.pdbx_seq_one_letter_code
_entity_poly.pdbx_strand_id
1 'polypeptide(L)'
;VLSEYHIEPFKEAIKNGAKTVMINSGLINGIPVHANYELIIKTLREKLGFEGVILSDWEDINKLHTRDKVAKNKKEAIKIAINSGIDMSMIPYDYEQFCRFLIELVKEGEVSLKRIDDAVLRILKLKFDLGLFDNPITDFNSYKDFGSKKHNELAYKAASESITLLKNKNDILPLKNNPSILITGPNANTMRGLNGAWTYSWQGNLADEFAFDYNTIYESVSNTFGLSNVKFIPGVAYNEEGSYFEMKEVNIKKAVDEGRKSDIILLCLGENSYTEKPGDLNDLNIHKLQSKLARELSKTGKPIILIINSGRPRLITDFEPFMDGIINIYLPGNHGGDALADVLSGKINPSGKLPYTYPAFPNSLLTYYYKPSEIQNNNQGAYDYVGEVKNLYDFGYGLSYSKFSYSNLSTNRKVYESLSDTIHINVELRNSSKVDGYEVVQLYSSDLFAEITPDVKRLRDFKRIFIKSGESKSINFSLPINSLGY
;
A
#
# COMPACT_ATOMS: atom_id res chain seq x y z
N VAL A 1 -16.87 -6.54 -12.50
CA VAL A 1 -15.61 -6.71 -11.75
C VAL A 1 -14.41 -6.41 -12.66
N LEU A 2 -14.14 -7.20 -13.75
CA LEU A 2 -12.96 -7.00 -14.60
C LEU A 2 -12.91 -5.58 -15.19
N SER A 3 -14.00 -5.10 -15.78
CA SER A 3 -14.05 -3.76 -16.40
C SER A 3 -13.91 -2.64 -15.39
N GLU A 4 -14.62 -2.75 -14.27
CA GLU A 4 -14.72 -1.69 -13.25
C GLU A 4 -13.45 -1.56 -12.41
N TYR A 5 -12.86 -2.68 -11.95
CA TYR A 5 -11.75 -2.65 -10.99
C TYR A 5 -10.37 -2.85 -11.62
N HIS A 6 -10.30 -3.58 -12.74
CA HIS A 6 -9.02 -3.97 -13.33
C HIS A 6 -8.69 -3.27 -14.66
N ILE A 7 -9.70 -3.00 -15.49
CA ILE A 7 -9.48 -2.34 -16.80
C ILE A 7 -9.47 -0.81 -16.67
N GLU A 8 -10.31 -0.24 -15.79
CA GLU A 8 -10.44 1.22 -15.67
C GLU A 8 -9.12 1.95 -15.33
N PRO A 9 -8.24 1.43 -14.43
CA PRO A 9 -6.93 2.04 -14.22
C PRO A 9 -6.06 2.09 -15.49
N PHE A 10 -6.09 1.04 -16.31
CA PHE A 10 -5.37 1.02 -17.59
C PHE A 10 -5.94 2.03 -18.57
N LYS A 11 -7.26 2.13 -18.65
CA LYS A 11 -7.95 3.11 -19.51
C LYS A 11 -7.55 4.54 -19.15
N GLU A 12 -7.56 4.89 -17.86
CA GLU A 12 -7.12 6.22 -17.41
C GLU A 12 -5.63 6.45 -17.65
N ALA A 13 -4.76 5.43 -17.45
CA ALA A 13 -3.34 5.54 -17.77
C ALA A 13 -3.11 5.79 -19.26
N ILE A 14 -3.81 5.07 -20.15
CA ILE A 14 -3.74 5.26 -21.62
C ILE A 14 -4.19 6.66 -22.01
N LYS A 15 -5.32 7.13 -21.48
CA LYS A 15 -5.85 8.48 -21.70
C LYS A 15 -4.87 9.57 -21.28
N ASN A 16 -4.07 9.32 -20.24
CA ASN A 16 -3.03 10.21 -19.75
C ASN A 16 -1.65 9.95 -20.39
N GLY A 17 -1.59 9.20 -21.47
CA GLY A 17 -0.40 9.08 -22.33
C GLY A 17 0.57 7.96 -21.97
N ALA A 18 0.13 6.91 -21.28
CA ALA A 18 0.95 5.72 -21.07
C ALA A 18 1.46 5.15 -22.40
N LYS A 19 2.77 4.93 -22.49
CA LYS A 19 3.45 4.51 -23.73
C LYS A 19 3.74 3.01 -23.78
N THR A 20 3.71 2.35 -22.63
CA THR A 20 4.00 0.90 -22.52
C THR A 20 3.00 0.23 -21.59
N VAL A 21 2.70 -1.03 -21.87
CA VAL A 21 1.93 -1.92 -20.99
C VAL A 21 2.64 -3.25 -20.87
N MET A 22 2.95 -3.67 -19.66
CA MET A 22 3.43 -5.02 -19.37
C MET A 22 2.25 -5.93 -19.07
N ILE A 23 2.23 -7.10 -19.73
CA ILE A 23 1.16 -8.09 -19.54
C ILE A 23 1.41 -8.85 -18.24
N ASN A 24 0.35 -9.07 -17.47
CA ASN A 24 0.46 -9.74 -16.18
C ASN A 24 0.70 -11.26 -16.33
N SER A 25 1.43 -11.82 -15.39
CA SER A 25 1.77 -13.26 -15.31
C SER A 25 0.62 -14.06 -14.67
N GLY A 26 -0.52 -14.13 -15.33
CA GLY A 26 -1.71 -14.79 -14.79
C GLY A 26 -2.67 -15.34 -15.85
N LEU A 27 -3.81 -15.82 -15.39
CA LEU A 27 -4.88 -16.40 -16.18
C LEU A 27 -6.16 -15.57 -16.01
N ILE A 28 -6.87 -15.34 -17.10
CA ILE A 28 -8.24 -14.79 -17.07
C ILE A 28 -9.15 -15.82 -17.70
N ASN A 29 -10.12 -16.32 -16.95
CA ASN A 29 -11.05 -17.37 -17.36
C ASN A 29 -10.34 -18.61 -17.95
N GLY A 30 -9.23 -19.01 -17.32
CA GLY A 30 -8.44 -20.16 -17.76
C GLY A 30 -7.49 -19.92 -18.94
N ILE A 31 -7.45 -18.73 -19.52
CA ILE A 31 -6.56 -18.39 -20.62
C ILE A 31 -5.38 -17.57 -20.07
N PRO A 32 -4.12 -18.01 -20.30
CA PRO A 32 -2.95 -17.20 -19.96
C PRO A 32 -3.03 -15.84 -20.67
N VAL A 33 -2.76 -14.74 -19.95
CA VAL A 33 -2.92 -13.41 -20.53
C VAL A 33 -2.00 -13.21 -21.73
N HIS A 34 -0.79 -13.81 -21.71
CA HIS A 34 0.16 -13.79 -22.84
C HIS A 34 -0.33 -14.55 -24.10
N ALA A 35 -1.40 -15.33 -23.99
CA ALA A 35 -2.07 -16.03 -25.11
C ALA A 35 -3.47 -15.46 -25.39
N ASN A 36 -3.88 -14.39 -24.71
CA ASN A 36 -5.26 -13.91 -24.76
C ASN A 36 -5.44 -12.79 -25.79
N TYR A 37 -5.67 -13.18 -27.05
CA TYR A 37 -5.92 -12.25 -28.14
C TYR A 37 -7.10 -11.29 -27.86
N GLU A 38 -8.18 -11.77 -27.25
CA GLU A 38 -9.37 -10.96 -26.95
C GLU A 38 -9.04 -9.83 -25.95
N LEU A 39 -8.19 -10.11 -24.96
CA LEU A 39 -7.78 -9.09 -24.00
C LEU A 39 -6.77 -8.12 -24.62
N ILE A 40 -5.74 -8.64 -25.29
CA ILE A 40 -4.62 -7.84 -25.81
C ILE A 40 -5.04 -7.04 -27.03
N ILE A 41 -5.66 -7.67 -28.02
CA ILE A 41 -6.03 -6.98 -29.26
C ILE A 41 -7.39 -6.33 -29.13
N LYS A 42 -8.45 -7.12 -28.82
CA LYS A 42 -9.81 -6.59 -28.86
C LYS A 42 -10.07 -5.57 -27.75
N THR A 43 -9.58 -5.83 -26.53
CA THR A 43 -9.83 -4.90 -25.42
C THR A 43 -8.77 -3.80 -25.39
N LEU A 44 -7.49 -4.13 -25.24
CA LEU A 44 -6.44 -3.13 -25.03
C LEU A 44 -6.18 -2.28 -26.28
N ARG A 45 -5.99 -2.91 -27.46
CA ARG A 45 -5.70 -2.19 -28.70
C ARG A 45 -6.94 -1.49 -29.28
N GLU A 46 -8.00 -2.28 -29.56
CA GLU A 46 -9.15 -1.76 -30.31
C GLU A 46 -10.09 -0.94 -29.43
N LYS A 47 -10.55 -1.48 -28.28
CA LYS A 47 -11.54 -0.82 -27.44
C LYS A 47 -10.97 0.35 -26.64
N LEU A 48 -9.77 0.21 -26.07
CA LEU A 48 -9.11 1.26 -25.28
C LEU A 48 -8.21 2.18 -26.12
N GLY A 49 -7.95 1.83 -27.39
CA GLY A 49 -7.14 2.66 -28.30
C GLY A 49 -5.66 2.71 -27.95
N PHE A 50 -5.11 1.68 -27.32
CA PHE A 50 -3.70 1.68 -26.93
C PHE A 50 -2.78 1.46 -28.13
N GLU A 51 -1.98 2.45 -28.47
CA GLU A 51 -1.04 2.44 -29.60
C GLU A 51 0.42 2.15 -29.20
N GLY A 52 0.72 2.13 -27.90
CA GLY A 52 2.07 1.94 -27.36
C GLY A 52 2.61 0.52 -27.47
N VAL A 53 3.74 0.25 -26.83
CA VAL A 53 4.42 -1.06 -26.85
C VAL A 53 3.84 -1.97 -25.76
N ILE A 54 3.54 -3.22 -26.14
CA ILE A 54 3.12 -4.28 -25.21
C ILE A 54 4.31 -5.20 -24.94
N LEU A 55 4.70 -5.29 -23.65
CA LEU A 55 5.78 -6.16 -23.18
C LEU A 55 5.22 -7.41 -22.51
N SER A 56 5.94 -8.52 -22.61
CA SER A 56 5.69 -9.67 -21.74
C SER A 56 6.16 -9.39 -20.33
N ASP A 57 5.70 -10.17 -19.36
CA ASP A 57 6.36 -10.31 -18.06
C ASP A 57 7.60 -11.23 -18.20
N TRP A 58 8.39 -11.33 -17.11
CA TRP A 58 9.65 -12.06 -17.05
C TRP A 58 9.49 -13.54 -17.37
N GLU A 59 10.10 -14.01 -18.48
CA GLU A 59 10.04 -15.39 -18.98
C GLU A 59 8.63 -15.89 -19.35
N ASP A 60 7.58 -15.08 -19.32
CA ASP A 60 6.20 -15.55 -19.39
C ASP A 60 5.81 -16.08 -20.77
N ILE A 61 6.50 -15.68 -21.84
CA ILE A 61 6.31 -16.35 -23.16
C ILE A 61 6.75 -17.81 -23.03
N ASN A 62 7.89 -18.11 -22.42
CA ASN A 62 8.35 -19.47 -22.19
C ASN A 62 7.44 -20.25 -21.23
N LYS A 63 6.81 -19.55 -20.27
CA LYS A 63 5.87 -20.14 -19.31
C LYS A 63 4.57 -20.64 -19.96
N LEU A 64 4.18 -20.17 -21.13
CA LEU A 64 3.07 -20.78 -21.89
C LEU A 64 3.31 -22.26 -22.16
N HIS A 65 4.58 -22.67 -22.34
CA HIS A 65 4.98 -24.08 -22.43
C HIS A 65 5.26 -24.71 -21.07
N THR A 66 6.10 -24.08 -20.25
CA THR A 66 6.66 -24.73 -19.06
C THR A 66 5.70 -24.77 -17.88
N ARG A 67 4.88 -23.75 -17.70
CA ARG A 67 3.92 -23.60 -16.59
C ARG A 67 2.48 -23.87 -17.04
N ASP A 68 2.02 -23.10 -18.04
CA ASP A 68 0.60 -23.01 -18.41
C ASP A 68 0.15 -24.15 -19.33
N LYS A 69 1.09 -24.84 -19.98
CA LYS A 69 0.87 -26.02 -20.85
C LYS A 69 -0.06 -25.79 -22.05
N VAL A 70 -0.19 -24.55 -22.51
CA VAL A 70 -0.97 -24.18 -23.70
C VAL A 70 -0.15 -24.22 -24.99
N ALA A 71 1.17 -24.41 -24.90
CA ALA A 71 2.09 -24.59 -26.01
C ALA A 71 2.88 -25.91 -25.86
N LYS A 72 3.11 -26.65 -26.94
CA LYS A 72 3.83 -27.94 -26.95
C LYS A 72 5.33 -27.77 -26.68
N ASN A 73 5.88 -26.64 -27.09
CA ASN A 73 7.30 -26.30 -26.97
C ASN A 73 7.48 -24.77 -26.96
N LYS A 74 8.71 -24.29 -26.70
CA LYS A 74 9.04 -22.87 -26.67
C LYS A 74 8.77 -22.15 -27.99
N LYS A 75 8.98 -22.79 -29.17
CA LYS A 75 8.70 -22.20 -30.47
C LYS A 75 7.21 -21.92 -30.65
N GLU A 76 6.34 -22.87 -30.30
CA GLU A 76 4.90 -22.69 -30.32
C GLU A 76 4.45 -21.60 -29.30
N ALA A 77 5.06 -21.52 -28.12
CA ALA A 77 4.81 -20.48 -27.15
C ALA A 77 5.09 -19.07 -27.72
N ILE A 78 6.19 -18.90 -28.43
CA ILE A 78 6.54 -17.66 -29.13
C ILE A 78 5.50 -17.33 -30.20
N LYS A 79 5.11 -18.31 -31.04
CA LYS A 79 4.06 -18.15 -32.06
C LYS A 79 2.76 -17.62 -31.44
N ILE A 80 2.29 -18.26 -30.36
CA ILE A 80 1.04 -17.88 -29.69
C ILE A 80 1.15 -16.44 -29.15
N ALA A 81 2.20 -16.12 -28.40
CA ALA A 81 2.36 -14.82 -27.77
C ALA A 81 2.47 -13.67 -28.78
N ILE A 82 3.28 -13.82 -29.82
CA ILE A 82 3.47 -12.78 -30.85
C ILE A 82 2.18 -12.55 -31.64
N ASN A 83 1.47 -13.64 -32.03
CA ASN A 83 0.19 -13.52 -32.69
C ASN A 83 -0.93 -12.99 -31.80
N SER A 84 -0.81 -13.13 -30.48
CA SER A 84 -1.74 -12.52 -29.52
C SER A 84 -1.50 -11.01 -29.33
N GLY A 85 -0.41 -10.45 -29.89
CA GLY A 85 -0.18 -9.00 -29.91
C GLY A 85 0.94 -8.48 -29.02
N ILE A 86 1.78 -9.34 -28.47
CA ILE A 86 2.97 -8.93 -27.71
C ILE A 86 4.03 -8.41 -28.68
N ASP A 87 4.56 -7.22 -28.42
CA ASP A 87 5.54 -6.55 -29.28
C ASP A 87 6.98 -6.83 -28.85
N MET A 88 7.21 -6.96 -27.53
CA MET A 88 8.54 -7.10 -26.94
C MET A 88 8.55 -8.16 -25.86
N SER A 89 9.52 -9.08 -25.92
CA SER A 89 9.69 -10.15 -24.93
C SER A 89 10.67 -9.76 -23.84
N MET A 90 10.27 -10.00 -22.58
CA MET A 90 11.17 -9.92 -21.42
C MET A 90 11.79 -11.31 -21.21
N ILE A 91 12.85 -11.60 -21.98
CA ILE A 91 13.53 -12.90 -21.97
C ILE A 91 15.03 -12.72 -21.64
N PRO A 92 15.44 -12.89 -20.38
CA PRO A 92 16.79 -12.56 -19.93
C PRO A 92 17.84 -13.62 -20.28
N TYR A 93 17.47 -14.87 -20.49
CA TYR A 93 18.43 -15.97 -20.59
C TYR A 93 18.55 -16.55 -22.01
N ASP A 94 17.44 -16.89 -22.64
CA ASP A 94 17.40 -17.63 -23.92
C ASP A 94 17.07 -16.72 -25.11
N TYR A 95 17.54 -15.46 -25.11
CA TYR A 95 17.18 -14.48 -26.14
C TYR A 95 17.64 -14.88 -27.56
N GLU A 96 18.79 -15.55 -27.69
CA GLU A 96 19.26 -16.05 -28.99
C GLU A 96 18.34 -17.13 -29.55
N GLN A 97 17.89 -18.05 -28.69
CA GLN A 97 16.93 -19.09 -29.07
C GLN A 97 15.58 -18.46 -29.46
N PHE A 98 15.13 -17.45 -28.72
CA PHE A 98 13.92 -16.72 -29.02
C PHE A 98 13.99 -16.09 -30.42
N CYS A 99 15.05 -15.36 -30.72
CA CYS A 99 15.25 -14.72 -32.00
C CYS A 99 15.30 -15.75 -33.15
N ARG A 100 16.01 -16.87 -32.96
CA ARG A 100 16.09 -17.95 -33.96
C ARG A 100 14.70 -18.54 -34.25
N PHE A 101 13.94 -18.90 -33.20
CA PHE A 101 12.61 -19.46 -33.38
C PHE A 101 11.63 -18.45 -33.99
N LEU A 102 11.72 -17.17 -33.65
CA LEU A 102 10.88 -16.16 -34.28
C LEU A 102 11.19 -16.00 -35.79
N ILE A 103 12.48 -16.01 -36.18
CA ILE A 103 12.90 -15.98 -37.60
C ILE A 103 12.38 -17.21 -38.32
N GLU A 104 12.47 -18.40 -37.73
CA GLU A 104 11.95 -19.64 -38.32
C GLU A 104 10.42 -19.55 -38.51
N LEU A 105 9.67 -19.10 -37.50
CA LEU A 105 8.22 -18.92 -37.55
C LEU A 105 7.79 -17.96 -38.67
N VAL A 106 8.55 -16.91 -38.92
CA VAL A 106 8.29 -15.99 -40.04
C VAL A 106 8.55 -16.68 -41.37
N LYS A 107 9.67 -17.42 -41.51
CA LYS A 107 9.98 -18.18 -42.76
C LYS A 107 8.97 -19.27 -43.04
N GLU A 108 8.39 -19.87 -42.02
CA GLU A 108 7.34 -20.90 -42.09
C GLU A 108 5.94 -20.30 -42.35
N GLY A 109 5.80 -18.98 -42.32
CA GLY A 109 4.50 -18.30 -42.51
C GLY A 109 3.58 -18.37 -41.28
N GLU A 110 4.08 -18.87 -40.13
CA GLU A 110 3.33 -19.03 -38.88
C GLU A 110 3.18 -17.71 -38.09
N VAL A 111 4.10 -16.76 -38.32
CA VAL A 111 4.03 -15.36 -37.89
C VAL A 111 4.21 -14.49 -39.13
N SER A 112 3.28 -13.58 -39.39
CA SER A 112 3.37 -12.72 -40.57
C SER A 112 4.46 -11.65 -40.41
N LEU A 113 5.17 -11.33 -41.51
CA LEU A 113 6.13 -10.21 -41.50
C LEU A 113 5.45 -8.89 -41.10
N LYS A 114 4.19 -8.68 -41.54
CA LYS A 114 3.40 -7.52 -41.12
C LYS A 114 3.25 -7.39 -39.61
N ARG A 115 3.11 -8.52 -38.87
CA ARG A 115 3.04 -8.49 -37.39
C ARG A 115 4.39 -8.08 -36.77
N ILE A 116 5.50 -8.53 -37.37
CA ILE A 116 6.84 -8.12 -36.95
C ILE A 116 7.06 -6.63 -37.22
N ASP A 117 6.71 -6.16 -38.42
CA ASP A 117 6.85 -4.75 -38.78
C ASP A 117 6.02 -3.83 -37.86
N ASP A 118 4.81 -4.24 -37.49
CA ASP A 118 3.98 -3.51 -36.51
C ASP A 118 4.66 -3.42 -35.15
N ALA A 119 5.21 -4.53 -34.62
CA ALA A 119 5.92 -4.53 -33.35
C ALA A 119 7.17 -3.63 -33.39
N VAL A 120 7.97 -3.77 -34.45
CA VAL A 120 9.18 -2.97 -34.62
C VAL A 120 8.85 -1.48 -34.75
N LEU A 121 7.82 -1.14 -35.54
CA LEU A 121 7.36 0.25 -35.68
C LEU A 121 6.98 0.88 -34.33
N ARG A 122 6.25 0.16 -33.48
CA ARG A 122 5.87 0.64 -32.16
C ARG A 122 7.08 0.87 -31.26
N ILE A 123 8.04 -0.07 -31.26
CA ILE A 123 9.27 0.04 -30.46
C ILE A 123 10.13 1.21 -30.96
N LEU A 124 10.30 1.35 -32.29
CA LEU A 124 11.08 2.43 -32.88
C LEU A 124 10.42 3.80 -32.62
N LYS A 125 9.08 3.87 -32.79
CA LYS A 125 8.31 5.07 -32.47
C LYS A 125 8.49 5.49 -31.01
N LEU A 126 8.42 4.55 -30.06
CA LEU A 126 8.65 4.83 -28.64
C LEU A 126 10.05 5.39 -28.42
N LYS A 127 11.09 4.78 -29.01
CA LYS A 127 12.47 5.27 -28.91
C LYS A 127 12.63 6.68 -29.50
N PHE A 128 11.93 6.96 -30.59
CA PHE A 128 11.93 8.27 -31.23
C PHE A 128 11.23 9.32 -30.36
N ASP A 129 10.05 8.98 -29.86
CA ASP A 129 9.26 9.86 -28.95
C ASP A 129 10.04 10.21 -27.66
N LEU A 130 10.91 9.30 -27.21
CA LEU A 130 11.77 9.50 -26.03
C LEU A 130 13.10 10.23 -26.37
N GLY A 131 13.36 10.55 -27.65
CA GLY A 131 14.59 11.22 -28.08
C GLY A 131 15.86 10.37 -27.96
N LEU A 132 15.74 9.02 -27.89
CA LEU A 132 16.88 8.12 -27.67
C LEU A 132 17.86 8.08 -28.86
N PHE A 133 17.45 8.53 -30.03
CA PHE A 133 18.34 8.64 -31.20
C PHE A 133 19.17 9.92 -31.16
N ASP A 134 18.62 11.00 -30.59
CA ASP A 134 19.31 12.30 -30.48
C ASP A 134 20.16 12.36 -29.19
N ASN A 135 19.66 11.76 -28.10
CA ASN A 135 20.29 11.74 -26.79
C ASN A 135 20.33 10.32 -26.20
N PRO A 136 21.18 9.43 -26.74
CA PRO A 136 21.23 8.01 -26.33
C PRO A 136 21.80 7.81 -24.92
N ILE A 137 22.55 8.79 -24.40
CA ILE A 137 23.17 8.75 -23.07
C ILE A 137 22.66 9.93 -22.25
N THR A 138 22.12 9.61 -21.08
CA THR A 138 21.65 10.62 -20.14
C THR A 138 22.83 11.25 -19.40
N ASP A 139 22.98 12.59 -19.49
CA ASP A 139 23.86 13.32 -18.59
C ASP A 139 23.16 13.55 -17.25
N PHE A 140 23.59 12.80 -16.22
CA PHE A 140 23.04 12.89 -14.88
C PHE A 140 23.13 14.32 -14.31
N ASN A 141 24.18 15.08 -14.65
CA ASN A 141 24.37 16.45 -14.16
C ASN A 141 23.31 17.44 -14.68
N SER A 142 22.57 17.10 -15.73
CA SER A 142 21.46 17.90 -16.24
C SER A 142 20.22 17.82 -15.36
N TYR A 143 20.10 16.81 -14.49
CA TYR A 143 18.97 16.57 -13.59
C TYR A 143 19.21 17.16 -12.19
N LYS A 144 19.33 18.47 -12.11
CA LYS A 144 19.66 19.20 -10.87
C LYS A 144 18.66 19.00 -9.73
N ASP A 145 17.43 18.63 -10.06
CA ASP A 145 16.36 18.37 -9.08
C ASP A 145 16.39 16.96 -8.51
N PHE A 146 17.15 16.03 -9.11
CA PHE A 146 17.24 14.67 -8.61
C PHE A 146 17.91 14.62 -7.23
N GLY A 147 17.19 14.06 -6.23
CA GLY A 147 17.66 14.05 -4.84
C GLY A 147 17.78 15.43 -4.18
N SER A 148 17.19 16.48 -4.79
CA SER A 148 17.26 17.84 -4.27
C SER A 148 16.58 18.00 -2.91
N LYS A 149 16.87 19.11 -2.23
CA LYS A 149 16.17 19.50 -0.99
C LYS A 149 14.65 19.49 -1.15
N LYS A 150 14.15 19.96 -2.31
CA LYS A 150 12.70 19.94 -2.62
C LYS A 150 12.14 18.51 -2.67
N HIS A 151 12.86 17.55 -3.24
CA HIS A 151 12.45 16.15 -3.26
C HIS A 151 12.46 15.54 -1.85
N ASN A 152 13.46 15.83 -1.04
CA ASN A 152 13.53 15.41 0.36
C ASN A 152 12.38 15.99 1.20
N GLU A 153 12.05 17.28 1.03
CA GLU A 153 10.90 17.92 1.69
C GLU A 153 9.58 17.27 1.29
N LEU A 154 9.40 16.91 0.01
CA LEU A 154 8.20 16.20 -0.46
C LEU A 154 8.11 14.79 0.10
N ALA A 155 9.22 14.05 0.15
CA ALA A 155 9.28 12.71 0.73
C ALA A 155 8.98 12.74 2.23
N TYR A 156 9.56 13.67 2.99
CA TYR A 156 9.25 13.89 4.40
C TYR A 156 7.78 14.25 4.61
N LYS A 157 7.23 15.13 3.77
CA LYS A 157 5.81 15.50 3.83
C LYS A 157 4.92 14.29 3.58
N ALA A 158 5.22 13.48 2.55
CA ALA A 158 4.45 12.27 2.25
C ALA A 158 4.49 11.27 3.43
N ALA A 159 5.68 11.03 4.01
CA ALA A 159 5.83 10.20 5.21
C ALA A 159 4.99 10.73 6.38
N SER A 160 5.07 12.04 6.65
CA SER A 160 4.36 12.70 7.75
C SER A 160 2.84 12.63 7.61
N GLU A 161 2.32 12.82 6.40
CA GLU A 161 0.88 12.80 6.11
C GLU A 161 0.28 11.39 6.05
N SER A 162 1.09 10.36 5.81
CA SER A 162 0.65 8.97 5.79
C SER A 162 0.53 8.33 7.18
N ILE A 163 1.31 8.79 8.17
CA ILE A 163 1.30 8.23 9.51
C ILE A 163 -0.11 8.27 10.10
N THR A 164 -0.58 7.09 10.55
CA THR A 164 -1.94 6.90 11.05
C THR A 164 -1.93 6.52 12.53
N LEU A 165 -2.52 7.35 13.37
CA LEU A 165 -2.70 7.09 14.80
C LEU A 165 -3.95 6.21 15.01
N LEU A 166 -3.78 4.98 15.50
CA LEU A 166 -4.86 4.02 15.67
C LEU A 166 -5.36 3.94 17.12
N LYS A 167 -4.51 4.23 18.10
CA LYS A 167 -4.87 4.20 19.51
C LYS A 167 -4.10 5.28 20.27
N ASN A 168 -4.79 5.98 21.18
CA ASN A 168 -4.19 6.99 22.03
C ASN A 168 -4.92 7.02 23.40
N LYS A 169 -4.66 6.01 24.22
CA LYS A 169 -5.32 5.86 25.53
C LYS A 169 -4.85 6.94 26.48
N ASN A 170 -5.79 7.60 27.13
CA ASN A 170 -5.53 8.68 28.12
C ASN A 170 -4.68 9.82 27.57
N ASP A 171 -4.75 10.09 26.26
CA ASP A 171 -3.97 11.14 25.58
C ASP A 171 -2.45 11.03 25.89
N ILE A 172 -1.92 9.77 25.88
CA ILE A 172 -0.49 9.50 26.12
C ILE A 172 0.41 10.15 25.08
N LEU A 173 -0.10 10.31 23.87
CA LEU A 173 0.53 11.04 22.78
C LEU A 173 -0.11 12.43 22.61
N PRO A 174 0.65 13.46 22.24
CA PRO A 174 2.11 13.48 22.09
C PRO A 174 2.85 13.34 23.42
N LEU A 175 4.08 12.81 23.34
CA LEU A 175 4.96 12.64 24.51
C LEU A 175 5.35 14.01 25.09
N LYS A 176 5.32 14.11 26.41
CA LYS A 176 5.62 15.36 27.16
C LYS A 176 6.78 15.14 28.12
N ASN A 177 7.44 16.22 28.49
CA ASN A 177 8.43 16.24 29.59
C ASN A 177 9.68 15.39 29.34
N ASN A 178 10.05 15.12 28.10
CA ASN A 178 11.23 14.33 27.71
C ASN A 178 11.39 13.05 28.54
N PRO A 179 10.46 12.10 28.45
CA PRO A 179 10.48 10.89 29.24
C PRO A 179 11.72 10.03 28.93
N SER A 180 12.10 9.17 29.89
CA SER A 180 13.04 8.09 29.56
C SER A 180 12.35 7.02 28.71
N ILE A 181 12.96 6.68 27.59
CA ILE A 181 12.35 5.85 26.53
C ILE A 181 13.19 4.59 26.31
N LEU A 182 12.57 3.43 26.43
CA LEU A 182 13.10 2.22 25.81
C LEU A 182 12.57 2.11 24.40
N ILE A 183 13.44 2.00 23.40
CA ILE A 183 13.08 1.58 22.04
C ILE A 183 13.48 0.12 21.88
N THR A 184 12.56 -0.70 21.37
CA THR A 184 12.77 -2.13 21.17
C THR A 184 11.99 -2.65 19.96
N GLY A 185 12.35 -3.84 19.48
CA GLY A 185 11.75 -4.46 18.32
C GLY A 185 12.64 -4.45 17.08
N PRO A 186 12.34 -5.30 16.10
CA PRO A 186 13.24 -5.55 14.96
C PRO A 186 13.28 -4.38 13.96
N ASN A 187 12.25 -3.52 13.95
CA ASN A 187 12.15 -2.38 13.03
C ASN A 187 12.66 -1.07 13.64
N ALA A 188 13.18 -1.10 14.88
CA ALA A 188 13.58 0.10 15.61
C ALA A 188 14.83 0.80 15.01
N ASN A 189 15.82 0.02 14.57
CA ASN A 189 17.12 0.55 14.14
C ASN A 189 17.55 -0.08 12.80
N THR A 190 16.78 0.15 11.76
CA THR A 190 17.03 -0.28 10.38
C THR A 190 16.28 0.61 9.40
N MET A 191 16.91 0.95 8.29
CA MET A 191 16.28 1.63 7.16
C MET A 191 15.53 0.65 6.25
N ARG A 192 15.86 -0.63 6.33
CA ARG A 192 15.29 -1.66 5.48
C ARG A 192 13.78 -1.79 5.65
N GLY A 193 13.28 -1.84 6.89
CA GLY A 193 11.85 -1.87 7.18
C GLY A 193 11.13 -0.58 6.75
N LEU A 194 11.76 0.59 6.91
CA LEU A 194 11.20 1.89 6.52
C LEU A 194 11.03 2.01 5.00
N ASN A 195 11.99 1.53 4.22
CA ASN A 195 12.01 1.69 2.77
C ASN A 195 11.23 0.61 2.02
N GLY A 196 11.22 -0.63 2.51
CA GLY A 196 10.64 -1.75 1.79
C GLY A 196 11.47 -2.18 0.57
N ALA A 197 10.84 -2.95 -0.33
CA ALA A 197 11.48 -3.44 -1.55
C ALA A 197 11.47 -2.42 -2.68
N TRP A 198 12.19 -2.73 -3.77
CA TRP A 198 12.41 -1.85 -4.93
C TRP A 198 13.03 -0.49 -4.58
N THR A 199 13.62 -0.40 -3.38
CA THR A 199 14.40 0.73 -2.93
C THR A 199 15.84 0.27 -2.70
N TYR A 200 16.81 0.86 -3.41
CA TYR A 200 18.22 0.49 -3.47
C TYR A 200 18.50 -0.91 -4.04
N SER A 201 17.62 -1.87 -3.86
CA SER A 201 17.72 -3.22 -4.43
C SER A 201 16.34 -3.83 -4.61
N TRP A 202 16.24 -4.93 -5.38
CA TRP A 202 14.97 -5.61 -5.65
C TRP A 202 14.23 -5.97 -4.35
N GLN A 203 14.86 -6.70 -3.44
CA GLN A 203 14.24 -7.09 -2.16
C GLN A 203 14.39 -6.02 -1.05
N GLY A 204 15.01 -4.87 -1.33
CA GLY A 204 15.24 -3.82 -0.35
C GLY A 204 16.30 -4.16 0.72
N ASN A 205 17.04 -5.24 0.54
CA ASN A 205 18.02 -5.73 1.51
C ASN A 205 19.29 -4.86 1.65
N LEU A 206 19.52 -3.94 0.70
CA LEU A 206 20.67 -3.02 0.72
C LEU A 206 20.31 -1.64 1.28
N ALA A 207 19.09 -1.45 1.83
CA ALA A 207 18.68 -0.14 2.31
C ALA A 207 19.54 0.38 3.47
N ASP A 208 19.99 -0.48 4.40
CA ASP A 208 20.85 -0.06 5.50
C ASP A 208 22.25 0.37 5.02
N GLU A 209 22.72 -0.17 3.87
CA GLU A 209 23.99 0.19 3.25
C GLU A 209 23.93 1.54 2.52
N PHE A 210 22.84 1.81 1.79
CA PHE A 210 22.74 2.98 0.92
C PHE A 210 21.96 4.17 1.52
N ALA A 211 21.17 3.95 2.57
CA ALA A 211 20.42 5.01 3.23
C ALA A 211 21.11 5.58 4.49
N PHE A 212 22.43 5.48 4.58
CA PHE A 212 23.21 5.87 5.76
C PHE A 212 23.14 7.37 6.09
N ASP A 213 22.74 8.21 5.14
CA ASP A 213 22.52 9.66 5.36
C ASP A 213 21.17 9.99 6.03
N TYR A 214 20.34 8.98 6.25
CA TYR A 214 19.00 9.14 6.84
C TYR A 214 18.91 8.44 8.19
N ASN A 215 18.00 8.93 9.03
CA ASN A 215 17.86 8.42 10.39
C ASN A 215 16.89 7.23 10.47
N THR A 216 17.29 6.19 11.19
CA THR A 216 16.39 5.13 11.66
C THR A 216 15.37 5.69 12.69
N ILE A 217 14.38 4.88 13.10
CA ILE A 217 13.45 5.29 14.16
C ILE A 217 14.22 5.60 15.45
N TYR A 218 15.18 4.74 15.83
CA TYR A 218 15.99 4.95 17.03
C TYR A 218 16.79 6.26 17.00
N GLU A 219 17.44 6.56 15.88
CA GLU A 219 18.22 7.77 15.73
C GLU A 219 17.34 9.03 15.74
N SER A 220 16.23 9.03 15.01
CA SER A 220 15.29 10.16 14.99
C SER A 220 14.69 10.46 16.37
N VAL A 221 14.29 9.41 17.09
CA VAL A 221 13.77 9.56 18.46
C VAL A 221 14.85 10.04 19.42
N SER A 222 16.09 9.52 19.27
CA SER A 222 17.24 9.99 20.08
C SER A 222 17.57 11.45 19.82
N ASN A 223 17.52 11.88 18.56
CA ASN A 223 17.74 13.28 18.19
C ASN A 223 16.64 14.20 18.75
N THR A 224 15.39 13.72 18.82
CA THR A 224 14.25 14.53 19.26
C THR A 224 14.15 14.61 20.78
N PHE A 225 14.36 13.50 21.51
CA PHE A 225 14.14 13.43 22.97
C PHE A 225 15.45 13.44 23.78
N GLY A 226 16.59 13.45 23.10
CA GLY A 226 17.93 13.44 23.71
C GLY A 226 18.48 12.01 23.87
N LEU A 227 19.72 11.80 23.40
CA LEU A 227 20.40 10.50 23.41
C LEU A 227 20.49 9.88 24.82
N SER A 228 20.64 10.70 25.86
CA SER A 228 20.69 10.24 27.26
C SER A 228 19.36 9.67 27.77
N ASN A 229 18.26 10.06 27.17
CA ASN A 229 16.91 9.65 27.56
C ASN A 229 16.42 8.42 26.78
N VAL A 230 17.10 8.05 25.70
CA VAL A 230 16.65 7.00 24.79
C VAL A 230 17.62 5.82 24.81
N LYS A 231 17.10 4.63 25.10
CA LYS A 231 17.90 3.41 25.11
C LYS A 231 17.35 2.40 24.12
N PHE A 232 18.22 1.83 23.31
CA PHE A 232 17.85 0.80 22.35
C PHE A 232 18.28 -0.60 22.82
N ILE A 233 17.34 -1.54 22.84
CA ILE A 233 17.57 -2.97 23.04
C ILE A 233 16.67 -3.73 22.08
N PRO A 234 17.20 -4.49 21.11
CA PRO A 234 16.40 -5.08 20.04
C PRO A 234 15.36 -6.10 20.53
N GLY A 235 15.65 -6.88 21.58
CA GLY A 235 14.81 -7.97 22.07
C GLY A 235 14.73 -9.14 21.09
N VAL A 236 14.32 -8.86 19.84
CA VAL A 236 14.28 -9.79 18.71
C VAL A 236 14.85 -9.09 17.46
N ALA A 237 15.35 -9.87 16.50
CA ALA A 237 15.90 -9.36 15.25
C ALA A 237 15.55 -10.28 14.07
N TYR A 238 15.55 -9.73 12.86
CA TYR A 238 15.49 -10.54 11.65
C TYR A 238 16.78 -11.34 11.48
N ASN A 239 16.67 -12.50 10.84
CA ASN A 239 17.83 -13.28 10.44
C ASN A 239 18.35 -12.76 9.11
N GLU A 240 19.53 -12.16 9.07
CA GLU A 240 20.12 -11.54 7.88
C GLU A 240 20.40 -12.56 6.76
N GLU A 241 20.73 -13.79 7.12
CA GLU A 241 21.03 -14.87 6.18
C GLU A 241 19.79 -15.70 5.80
N GLY A 242 18.63 -15.43 6.42
CA GLY A 242 17.40 -16.17 6.24
C GLY A 242 16.39 -15.50 5.31
N SER A 243 15.22 -16.10 5.18
CA SER A 243 14.08 -15.50 4.50
C SER A 243 13.64 -14.22 5.22
N TYR A 244 12.98 -13.29 4.51
CA TYR A 244 12.58 -11.98 5.07
C TYR A 244 11.76 -12.08 6.37
N PHE A 245 11.05 -13.18 6.59
CA PHE A 245 10.23 -13.43 7.78
C PHE A 245 10.95 -14.17 8.90
N GLU A 246 12.14 -14.73 8.68
CA GLU A 246 12.87 -15.45 9.70
C GLU A 246 13.45 -14.52 10.77
N MET A 247 13.33 -14.95 12.02
CA MET A 247 13.72 -14.13 13.15
C MET A 247 14.43 -14.94 14.22
N LYS A 248 15.26 -14.26 15.01
CA LYS A 248 15.94 -14.79 16.17
C LYS A 248 15.66 -13.97 17.42
N GLU A 249 15.58 -14.64 18.57
CA GLU A 249 15.60 -13.98 19.86
C GLU A 249 17.01 -13.47 20.14
N VAL A 250 17.13 -12.21 20.53
CA VAL A 250 18.42 -11.60 20.85
C VAL A 250 18.53 -11.39 22.36
N ASN A 251 17.54 -10.71 22.96
CA ASN A 251 17.67 -10.28 24.34
C ASN A 251 16.33 -9.78 24.95
N ILE A 252 15.26 -10.59 24.86
CA ILE A 252 13.94 -10.23 25.38
C ILE A 252 14.00 -9.89 26.90
N LYS A 253 14.70 -10.70 27.68
CA LYS A 253 14.84 -10.46 29.12
C LYS A 253 15.45 -9.08 29.41
N LYS A 254 16.51 -8.69 28.72
CA LYS A 254 17.15 -7.39 28.90
C LYS A 254 16.24 -6.24 28.47
N ALA A 255 15.45 -6.41 27.39
CA ALA A 255 14.47 -5.42 26.99
C ALA A 255 13.39 -5.24 28.07
N VAL A 256 12.89 -6.31 28.66
CA VAL A 256 11.93 -6.25 29.78
C VAL A 256 12.53 -5.60 31.01
N ASP A 257 13.76 -5.96 31.40
CA ASP A 257 14.42 -5.39 32.58
C ASP A 257 14.69 -3.89 32.42
N GLU A 258 15.02 -3.45 31.20
CA GLU A 258 15.20 -2.03 30.91
C GLU A 258 13.87 -1.30 30.78
N GLY A 259 12.84 -1.96 30.20
CA GLY A 259 11.49 -1.42 30.12
C GLY A 259 10.90 -1.07 31.50
N ARG A 260 11.17 -1.86 32.54
CA ARG A 260 10.76 -1.54 33.93
C ARG A 260 11.35 -0.25 34.47
N LYS A 261 12.51 0.18 33.97
CA LYS A 261 13.22 1.39 34.39
C LYS A 261 12.84 2.63 33.58
N SER A 262 12.28 2.43 32.39
CA SER A 262 11.88 3.50 31.50
C SER A 262 10.49 4.03 31.86
N ASP A 263 10.20 5.27 31.50
CA ASP A 263 8.86 5.85 31.64
C ASP A 263 7.91 5.33 30.54
N ILE A 264 8.44 5.12 29.33
CA ILE A 264 7.69 4.72 28.13
C ILE A 264 8.49 3.69 27.34
N ILE A 265 7.77 2.75 26.72
CA ILE A 265 8.33 1.77 25.81
C ILE A 265 7.79 2.07 24.40
N LEU A 266 8.69 2.32 23.45
CA LEU A 266 8.38 2.34 22.01
C LEU A 266 8.71 0.96 21.43
N LEU A 267 7.68 0.23 21.06
CA LEU A 267 7.78 -1.13 20.53
C LEU A 267 7.61 -1.11 19.00
N CYS A 268 8.71 -1.25 18.25
CA CYS A 268 8.73 -1.17 16.79
C CYS A 268 8.64 -2.56 16.18
N LEU A 269 7.45 -2.96 15.76
CA LEU A 269 7.15 -4.25 15.17
C LEU A 269 6.70 -4.11 13.71
N GLY A 270 6.79 -5.20 12.97
CA GLY A 270 6.34 -5.21 11.58
C GLY A 270 6.96 -6.28 10.74
N GLU A 271 7.32 -5.90 9.52
CA GLU A 271 7.94 -6.78 8.53
C GLU A 271 9.30 -6.25 8.09
N ASN A 272 10.17 -7.17 7.67
CA ASN A 272 11.35 -6.83 6.91
C ASN A 272 10.96 -6.49 5.46
N SER A 273 11.88 -5.96 4.66
CA SER A 273 11.62 -5.70 3.25
C SER A 273 11.45 -6.99 2.46
N TYR A 274 10.50 -7.01 1.55
CA TYR A 274 10.22 -8.10 0.62
C TYR A 274 9.44 -7.57 -0.58
N THR A 275 9.49 -8.30 -1.69
CA THR A 275 8.57 -8.12 -2.82
C THR A 275 8.31 -9.43 -3.54
N GLU A 276 7.22 -9.49 -4.31
CA GLU A 276 6.81 -10.62 -5.15
C GLU A 276 6.72 -11.95 -4.39
N LYS A 277 6.96 -13.09 -5.06
CA LYS A 277 6.88 -14.43 -4.45
C LYS A 277 7.68 -14.63 -3.18
N PRO A 278 8.91 -14.10 -3.03
CA PRO A 278 9.60 -14.17 -1.75
C PRO A 278 8.82 -13.60 -0.57
N GLY A 279 7.87 -12.69 -0.84
CA GLY A 279 7.00 -12.10 0.16
C GLY A 279 5.67 -12.83 0.41
N ASP A 280 5.39 -13.94 -0.26
CA ASP A 280 4.14 -14.68 -0.06
C ASP A 280 4.07 -15.26 1.36
N LEU A 281 2.86 -15.24 1.92
CA LEU A 281 2.60 -15.81 3.24
C LEU A 281 1.38 -16.73 3.22
N ASN A 282 1.34 -17.65 4.20
CA ASN A 282 0.20 -18.54 4.44
C ASN A 282 -0.81 -17.95 5.44
N ASP A 283 -0.39 -16.98 6.29
CA ASP A 283 -1.28 -16.27 7.20
C ASP A 283 -0.76 -14.86 7.53
N LEU A 284 -1.63 -14.03 8.10
CA LEU A 284 -1.32 -12.64 8.46
C LEU A 284 -0.81 -12.47 9.89
N ASN A 285 -0.67 -13.53 10.69
CA ASN A 285 -0.15 -13.38 12.05
C ASN A 285 1.25 -12.77 12.03
N ILE A 286 1.48 -11.79 12.89
CA ILE A 286 2.83 -11.28 13.11
C ILE A 286 3.73 -12.41 13.66
N HIS A 287 5.02 -12.35 13.41
CA HIS A 287 5.92 -13.41 13.83
C HIS A 287 5.85 -13.67 15.34
N LYS A 288 5.81 -14.95 15.75
CA LYS A 288 5.65 -15.38 17.15
C LYS A 288 6.64 -14.77 18.15
N LEU A 289 7.86 -14.45 17.72
CA LEU A 289 8.85 -13.79 18.58
C LEU A 289 8.51 -12.33 18.81
N GLN A 290 7.89 -11.64 17.86
CA GLN A 290 7.39 -10.28 18.04
C GLN A 290 6.20 -10.25 19.01
N SER A 291 5.23 -11.15 18.86
CA SER A 291 4.14 -11.34 19.84
C SER A 291 4.68 -11.67 21.25
N LYS A 292 5.69 -12.55 21.35
CA LYS A 292 6.34 -12.88 22.62
C LYS A 292 6.95 -11.62 23.25
N LEU A 293 7.72 -10.84 22.50
CA LEU A 293 8.30 -9.59 22.99
C LEU A 293 7.24 -8.63 23.52
N ALA A 294 6.15 -8.40 22.74
CA ALA A 294 5.05 -7.53 23.13
C ALA A 294 4.38 -8.00 24.46
N ARG A 295 4.08 -9.29 24.59
CA ARG A 295 3.48 -9.88 25.79
C ARG A 295 4.42 -9.83 27.01
N GLU A 296 5.72 -10.04 26.82
CA GLU A 296 6.68 -9.94 27.93
C GLU A 296 6.84 -8.47 28.40
N LEU A 297 6.86 -7.52 27.47
CA LEU A 297 6.91 -6.10 27.81
C LEU A 297 5.64 -5.61 28.52
N SER A 298 4.45 -6.15 28.20
CA SER A 298 3.21 -5.76 28.87
C SER A 298 3.23 -6.09 30.38
N LYS A 299 4.02 -7.06 30.80
CA LYS A 299 4.22 -7.42 32.21
C LYS A 299 5.07 -6.39 33.00
N THR A 300 5.63 -5.39 32.34
CA THR A 300 6.41 -4.33 33.00
C THR A 300 5.51 -3.33 33.73
N GLY A 301 4.23 -3.23 33.37
CA GLY A 301 3.29 -2.24 33.85
C GLY A 301 3.57 -0.81 33.37
N LYS A 302 4.48 -0.66 32.38
CA LYS A 302 4.80 0.64 31.77
C LYS A 302 3.96 0.88 30.54
N PRO A 303 3.64 2.14 30.22
CA PRO A 303 2.95 2.47 28.98
C PRO A 303 3.74 2.01 27.75
N ILE A 304 3.04 1.38 26.79
CA ILE A 304 3.63 0.87 25.56
C ILE A 304 2.98 1.55 24.37
N ILE A 305 3.80 2.15 23.52
CA ILE A 305 3.40 2.68 22.22
C ILE A 305 3.92 1.74 21.15
N LEU A 306 3.00 1.08 20.48
CA LEU A 306 3.30 0.19 19.35
C LEU A 306 3.46 1.02 18.07
N ILE A 307 4.58 0.86 17.40
CA ILE A 307 4.86 1.37 16.07
C ILE A 307 4.77 0.19 15.12
N ILE A 308 3.78 0.21 14.20
CA ILE A 308 3.60 -0.81 13.17
C ILE A 308 4.29 -0.33 11.90
N ASN A 309 5.35 -1.03 11.49
CA ASN A 309 6.08 -0.77 10.25
C ASN A 309 5.91 -1.97 9.32
N SER A 310 4.85 -1.95 8.52
CA SER A 310 4.48 -3.07 7.64
C SER A 310 3.64 -2.57 6.47
N GLY A 311 3.90 -3.09 5.28
CA GLY A 311 3.10 -2.84 4.08
C GLY A 311 1.77 -3.60 4.07
N ARG A 312 1.61 -4.62 4.91
CA ARG A 312 0.40 -5.44 5.07
C ARG A 312 -0.17 -5.33 6.48
N PRO A 313 -1.49 -5.51 6.68
CA PRO A 313 -2.11 -5.52 8.01
C PRO A 313 -1.78 -6.83 8.75
N ARG A 314 -0.60 -6.88 9.40
CA ARG A 314 -0.21 -8.03 10.23
C ARG A 314 -1.07 -8.06 11.49
N LEU A 315 -1.59 -9.25 11.85
CA LEU A 315 -2.49 -9.40 12.99
C LEU A 315 -1.77 -9.13 14.31
N ILE A 316 -2.31 -8.21 15.08
CA ILE A 316 -1.80 -7.75 16.38
C ILE A 316 -2.83 -7.95 17.52
N THR A 317 -3.98 -8.53 17.24
CA THR A 317 -5.12 -8.70 18.17
C THR A 317 -4.71 -9.33 19.49
N ASP A 318 -3.76 -10.22 19.45
CA ASP A 318 -3.20 -10.94 20.62
C ASP A 318 -2.64 -10.03 21.73
N PHE A 319 -2.08 -8.88 21.35
CA PHE A 319 -1.41 -7.98 22.29
C PHE A 319 -1.88 -6.52 22.17
N GLU A 320 -2.71 -6.20 21.17
CA GLU A 320 -3.31 -4.88 20.98
C GLU A 320 -3.95 -4.33 22.27
N PRO A 321 -4.69 -5.14 23.09
CA PRO A 321 -5.31 -4.62 24.32
C PRO A 321 -4.31 -4.07 25.35
N PHE A 322 -3.06 -4.51 25.32
CA PHE A 322 -2.00 -4.09 26.24
C PHE A 322 -1.26 -2.83 25.79
N MET A 323 -1.56 -2.33 24.59
CA MET A 323 -0.92 -1.13 24.05
C MET A 323 -1.68 0.12 24.48
N ASP A 324 -0.98 1.15 24.91
CA ASP A 324 -1.55 2.45 25.29
C ASP A 324 -1.60 3.41 24.10
N GLY A 325 -0.66 3.28 23.16
CA GLY A 325 -0.65 3.97 21.88
C GLY A 325 -0.38 3.00 20.73
N ILE A 326 -0.96 3.24 19.55
CA ILE A 326 -0.66 2.47 18.34
C ILE A 326 -0.57 3.44 17.16
N ILE A 327 0.56 3.42 16.48
CA ILE A 327 0.83 4.20 15.27
C ILE A 327 1.20 3.26 14.14
N ASN A 328 0.51 3.35 13.01
CA ASN A 328 0.87 2.65 11.79
C ASN A 328 1.64 3.60 10.87
N ILE A 329 2.87 3.24 10.53
CA ILE A 329 3.74 4.04 9.66
C ILE A 329 3.90 3.44 8.26
N TYR A 330 3.32 2.27 7.99
CA TYR A 330 3.42 1.56 6.71
C TYR A 330 4.88 1.35 6.25
N LEU A 331 5.23 1.82 5.04
CA LEU A 331 6.57 1.89 4.47
C LEU A 331 6.86 3.37 4.12
N PRO A 332 7.29 4.17 5.09
CA PRO A 332 7.33 5.63 4.95
C PRO A 332 8.57 6.16 4.18
N GLY A 333 9.50 5.26 3.82
CA GLY A 333 10.73 5.64 3.13
C GLY A 333 11.79 6.27 4.05
N ASN A 334 12.79 6.88 3.45
CA ASN A 334 13.97 7.42 4.13
C ASN A 334 13.67 8.40 5.26
N HIS A 335 12.62 9.19 5.14
CA HIS A 335 12.23 10.19 6.14
C HIS A 335 11.25 9.67 7.20
N GLY A 336 10.98 8.36 7.22
CA GLY A 336 10.01 7.75 8.10
C GLY A 336 10.34 7.89 9.59
N GLY A 337 11.62 7.76 9.95
CA GLY A 337 12.08 7.95 11.33
C GLY A 337 11.82 9.38 11.83
N ASP A 338 12.22 10.38 11.05
CA ASP A 338 12.06 11.80 11.40
C ASP A 338 10.58 12.20 11.47
N ALA A 339 9.77 11.76 10.51
CA ALA A 339 8.34 12.01 10.50
C ALA A 339 7.63 11.39 11.73
N LEU A 340 8.01 10.17 12.11
CA LEU A 340 7.49 9.53 13.32
C LEU A 340 7.90 10.26 14.58
N ALA A 341 9.16 10.68 14.70
CA ALA A 341 9.64 11.42 15.87
C ALA A 341 8.92 12.77 16.04
N ASP A 342 8.62 13.46 14.92
CA ASP A 342 7.84 14.69 14.91
C ASP A 342 6.35 14.46 15.30
N VAL A 343 5.78 13.30 14.95
CA VAL A 343 4.45 12.90 15.46
C VAL A 343 4.52 12.60 16.95
N LEU A 344 5.49 11.81 17.39
CA LEU A 344 5.63 11.45 18.82
C LEU A 344 5.82 12.69 19.72
N SER A 345 6.54 13.70 19.26
CA SER A 345 6.75 14.95 19.98
C SER A 345 5.60 15.96 19.90
N GLY A 346 4.63 15.73 19.00
CA GLY A 346 3.51 16.65 18.75
C GLY A 346 3.86 17.83 17.83
N LYS A 347 5.03 17.87 17.23
CA LYS A 347 5.39 18.85 16.21
C LYS A 347 4.53 18.65 14.96
N ILE A 348 4.15 17.40 14.67
CA ILE A 348 3.15 17.04 13.67
C ILE A 348 1.93 16.42 14.36
N ASN A 349 0.76 16.95 14.03
CA ASN A 349 -0.52 16.36 14.42
C ASN A 349 -0.95 15.33 13.36
N PRO A 350 -1.05 14.03 13.70
CA PRO A 350 -1.40 12.99 12.72
C PRO A 350 -2.80 13.21 12.16
N SER A 351 -2.96 12.90 10.88
CA SER A 351 -4.24 13.01 10.16
C SER A 351 -4.48 11.84 9.20
N GLY A 352 -3.56 10.88 9.12
CA GLY A 352 -3.68 9.69 8.28
C GLY A 352 -4.92 8.88 8.63
N LYS A 353 -5.54 8.25 7.62
CA LYS A 353 -6.67 7.33 7.77
C LYS A 353 -6.32 6.01 7.10
N LEU A 354 -6.76 4.90 7.68
CA LEU A 354 -6.52 3.57 7.12
C LEU A 354 -7.13 3.44 5.72
N PRO A 355 -6.34 3.10 4.69
CA PRO A 355 -6.84 2.88 3.34
C PRO A 355 -7.39 1.45 3.12
N TYR A 356 -7.51 0.68 4.18
CA TYR A 356 -8.05 -0.68 4.21
C TYR A 356 -8.73 -0.97 5.54
N THR A 357 -9.54 -2.03 5.57
CA THR A 357 -10.08 -2.59 6.81
C THR A 357 -9.00 -3.41 7.49
N TYR A 358 -8.65 -3.09 8.73
CA TYR A 358 -7.64 -3.85 9.50
C TYR A 358 -8.28 -5.08 10.13
N PRO A 359 -7.93 -6.32 9.73
CA PRO A 359 -8.58 -7.54 10.21
C PRO A 359 -8.20 -7.83 11.66
N ALA A 360 -9.14 -8.38 12.43
CA ALA A 360 -8.87 -8.87 13.78
C ALA A 360 -8.37 -10.33 13.78
N PHE A 361 -8.79 -11.14 12.81
CA PHE A 361 -8.51 -12.58 12.75
C PHE A 361 -8.07 -12.99 11.34
N PRO A 362 -7.39 -14.14 11.16
CA PRO A 362 -6.91 -14.61 9.85
C PRO A 362 -8.01 -14.74 8.78
N ASN A 363 -9.24 -15.07 9.18
CA ASN A 363 -10.38 -15.26 8.29
C ASN A 363 -11.32 -14.06 8.23
N SER A 364 -10.96 -12.93 8.85
CA SER A 364 -11.73 -11.69 8.82
C SER A 364 -11.47 -10.93 7.50
N LEU A 365 -11.94 -11.46 6.38
CA LEU A 365 -11.76 -10.91 5.04
C LEU A 365 -12.88 -9.94 4.63
N LEU A 366 -13.39 -9.18 5.58
CA LEU A 366 -14.48 -8.25 5.35
C LEU A 366 -13.98 -6.95 4.76
N THR A 367 -14.47 -6.59 3.57
CA THR A 367 -14.26 -5.25 3.00
C THR A 367 -15.18 -4.23 3.70
N TYR A 368 -14.83 -2.93 3.64
CA TYR A 368 -15.69 -1.89 4.24
C TYR A 368 -17.06 -1.74 3.53
N TYR A 369 -17.15 -2.24 2.30
CA TYR A 369 -18.36 -2.24 1.46
C TYR A 369 -19.02 -3.62 1.38
N TYR A 370 -18.95 -4.40 2.44
CA TYR A 370 -19.56 -5.73 2.51
C TYR A 370 -21.08 -5.70 2.29
N LYS A 371 -21.65 -6.85 1.94
CA LYS A 371 -23.11 -7.02 1.85
C LYS A 371 -23.71 -7.33 3.22
N PRO A 372 -24.91 -6.87 3.55
CA PRO A 372 -25.56 -7.20 4.82
C PRO A 372 -25.61 -8.70 5.13
N SER A 373 -25.71 -9.53 4.08
CA SER A 373 -25.74 -11.01 4.21
C SER A 373 -24.38 -11.63 4.58
N GLU A 374 -23.28 -10.90 4.46
CA GLU A 374 -21.92 -11.38 4.80
C GLU A 374 -21.63 -11.27 6.31
N ILE A 375 -22.44 -10.47 7.04
CA ILE A 375 -22.40 -10.40 8.50
C ILE A 375 -23.74 -10.89 9.04
N GLN A 376 -23.78 -12.13 9.53
CA GLN A 376 -24.93 -12.64 10.27
C GLN A 376 -24.60 -12.60 11.76
N ASN A 377 -25.09 -11.60 12.44
CA ASN A 377 -25.05 -11.52 13.89
C ASN A 377 -26.27 -12.28 14.46
N ASN A 378 -26.02 -13.38 15.15
CA ASN A 378 -26.97 -14.13 15.96
C ASN A 378 -28.19 -14.73 15.21
N ASN A 379 -27.99 -15.90 14.64
CA ASN A 379 -29.12 -16.81 14.43
C ASN A 379 -29.55 -17.40 15.78
N GLN A 380 -30.49 -16.80 16.45
CA GLN A 380 -31.16 -17.42 17.58
C GLN A 380 -31.90 -18.68 17.09
N GLY A 381 -31.54 -19.84 17.59
CA GLY A 381 -32.20 -21.11 17.25
C GLY A 381 -31.19 -22.25 17.06
N ALA A 382 -31.47 -23.15 16.11
CA ALA A 382 -30.75 -24.42 15.90
C ALA A 382 -29.26 -24.26 15.48
N TYR A 383 -28.79 -23.05 15.26
CA TYR A 383 -27.43 -22.74 14.82
C TYR A 383 -26.79 -21.70 15.77
N ASP A 384 -26.27 -22.17 16.90
CA ASP A 384 -25.36 -21.40 17.74
C ASP A 384 -23.94 -21.58 17.18
N TYR A 385 -23.44 -20.58 16.43
CA TYR A 385 -22.01 -20.56 16.12
C TYR A 385 -21.31 -19.39 16.78
N VAL A 386 -20.11 -19.68 17.22
CA VAL A 386 -19.26 -18.78 18.01
C VAL A 386 -18.35 -17.93 17.11
N GLY A 387 -18.55 -17.94 15.79
CA GLY A 387 -17.75 -17.18 14.85
C GLY A 387 -18.13 -15.70 14.87
N GLU A 388 -17.20 -14.84 15.23
CA GLU A 388 -17.34 -13.38 15.16
C GLU A 388 -16.56 -12.85 13.96
N VAL A 389 -17.24 -12.16 13.01
CA VAL A 389 -16.56 -11.37 11.98
C VAL A 389 -16.32 -9.99 12.58
N LYS A 390 -15.06 -9.69 12.89
CA LYS A 390 -14.68 -8.45 13.55
C LYS A 390 -13.48 -7.82 12.87
N ASN A 391 -13.57 -6.51 12.69
CA ASN A 391 -12.42 -5.68 12.33
C ASN A 391 -11.70 -5.25 13.59
N LEU A 392 -10.37 -5.14 13.52
CA LEU A 392 -9.61 -4.48 14.57
C LEU A 392 -9.77 -2.97 14.46
N TYR A 393 -9.65 -2.46 13.23
CA TYR A 393 -9.94 -1.05 12.88
C TYR A 393 -10.63 -0.99 11.54
N ASP A 394 -11.59 -0.09 11.39
CA ASP A 394 -12.35 0.08 10.15
C ASP A 394 -11.54 0.84 9.08
N PHE A 395 -11.90 0.62 7.82
CA PHE A 395 -11.46 1.48 6.72
C PHE A 395 -11.80 2.95 7.02
N GLY A 396 -10.88 3.84 6.72
CA GLY A 396 -11.02 5.27 6.99
C GLY A 396 -10.82 5.67 8.45
N TYR A 397 -10.51 4.71 9.35
CA TYR A 397 -10.22 5.02 10.74
C TYR A 397 -8.84 5.64 10.91
N GLY A 398 -8.73 6.58 11.84
CA GLY A 398 -7.49 7.24 12.24
C GLY A 398 -7.79 8.38 13.18
N LEU A 399 -6.98 8.53 14.23
CA LEU A 399 -7.11 9.55 15.27
C LEU A 399 -6.25 10.78 14.95
N SER A 400 -6.50 11.85 15.68
CA SER A 400 -5.74 13.09 15.66
C SER A 400 -5.55 13.57 17.10
N TYR A 401 -4.56 14.42 17.35
CA TYR A 401 -4.46 15.17 18.60
C TYR A 401 -5.53 16.26 18.73
N SER A 402 -6.14 16.63 17.58
CA SER A 402 -7.29 17.53 17.52
C SER A 402 -8.59 16.74 17.67
N LYS A 403 -9.63 17.40 18.18
CA LYS A 403 -11.01 16.86 18.29
C LYS A 403 -11.90 17.62 17.31
N PHE A 404 -12.50 16.89 16.39
CA PHE A 404 -13.38 17.44 15.39
C PHE A 404 -14.84 17.05 15.66
N SER A 405 -15.75 17.95 15.33
CA SER A 405 -17.19 17.71 15.39
C SER A 405 -17.85 18.14 14.08
N TYR A 406 -18.83 17.34 13.68
CA TYR A 406 -19.63 17.57 12.47
C TYR A 406 -21.04 18.01 12.85
N SER A 407 -21.58 18.99 12.11
CA SER A 407 -22.95 19.50 12.30
C SER A 407 -23.52 20.00 10.97
N ASN A 408 -24.81 20.30 10.97
CA ASN A 408 -25.51 20.98 9.88
C ASN A 408 -25.37 20.27 8.51
N LEU A 409 -25.38 18.91 8.50
CA LEU A 409 -25.43 18.17 7.25
C LEU A 409 -26.71 18.49 6.48
N SER A 410 -26.57 18.92 5.23
CA SER A 410 -27.69 19.30 4.37
C SER A 410 -27.42 18.98 2.92
N THR A 411 -28.48 18.83 2.15
CA THR A 411 -28.45 18.68 0.69
C THR A 411 -29.26 19.79 0.02
N ASN A 412 -28.91 20.14 -1.21
CA ASN A 412 -29.62 21.17 -1.95
C ASN A 412 -31.07 20.81 -2.30
N ARG A 413 -31.40 19.52 -2.41
CA ARG A 413 -32.74 18.97 -2.66
C ARG A 413 -32.92 17.64 -1.91
N LYS A 414 -34.16 17.24 -1.69
CA LYS A 414 -34.51 15.91 -1.10
C LYS A 414 -34.82 14.85 -2.16
N VAL A 415 -35.22 15.29 -3.36
CA VAL A 415 -35.61 14.40 -4.47
C VAL A 415 -34.87 14.83 -5.73
N TYR A 416 -34.38 13.87 -6.48
CA TYR A 416 -33.69 14.05 -7.76
C TYR A 416 -34.37 13.13 -8.77
N GLU A 417 -34.74 13.65 -9.93
CA GLU A 417 -35.53 12.96 -10.94
C GLU A 417 -34.71 12.57 -12.19
N SER A 418 -33.53 13.17 -12.35
CA SER A 418 -32.66 12.93 -13.50
C SER A 418 -31.32 12.36 -13.12
N LEU A 419 -30.82 11.39 -13.90
CA LEU A 419 -29.45 10.88 -13.78
C LEU A 419 -28.38 11.94 -14.06
N SER A 420 -28.72 13.03 -14.74
CA SER A 420 -27.86 14.20 -14.97
C SER A 420 -27.80 15.18 -13.81
N ASP A 421 -28.65 15.01 -12.79
CA ASP A 421 -28.65 15.86 -11.60
C ASP A 421 -27.38 15.65 -10.77
N THR A 422 -27.07 16.69 -9.97
CA THR A 422 -25.96 16.66 -9.00
C THR A 422 -26.48 16.96 -7.60
N ILE A 423 -26.14 16.11 -6.66
CA ILE A 423 -26.37 16.32 -5.23
C ILE A 423 -25.26 17.26 -4.72
N HIS A 424 -25.63 18.43 -4.22
CA HIS A 424 -24.73 19.30 -3.49
C HIS A 424 -24.94 19.07 -1.99
N ILE A 425 -23.89 18.64 -1.31
CA ILE A 425 -23.90 18.27 0.10
C ILE A 425 -23.04 19.25 0.86
N ASN A 426 -23.57 19.80 1.94
CA ASN A 426 -22.86 20.69 2.84
C ASN A 426 -22.82 20.11 4.23
N VAL A 427 -21.65 20.22 4.91
CA VAL A 427 -21.48 19.89 6.31
C VAL A 427 -20.57 20.90 6.98
N GLU A 428 -20.88 21.29 8.20
CA GLU A 428 -20.01 22.14 9.02
C GLU A 428 -19.04 21.24 9.83
N LEU A 429 -17.75 21.54 9.73
CA LEU A 429 -16.68 20.89 10.47
C LEU A 429 -16.02 21.87 11.44
N ARG A 430 -15.96 21.55 12.72
CA ARG A 430 -15.35 22.38 13.76
C ARG A 430 -14.21 21.63 14.47
N ASN A 431 -13.10 22.33 14.66
CA ASN A 431 -12.04 21.89 15.57
C ASN A 431 -12.34 22.44 16.99
N SER A 432 -12.74 21.55 17.89
CA SER A 432 -13.08 21.91 19.27
C SER A 432 -11.89 21.81 20.25
N SER A 433 -10.71 21.43 19.75
CA SER A 433 -9.49 21.29 20.56
C SER A 433 -8.63 22.55 20.57
N LYS A 434 -7.55 22.52 21.36
CA LYS A 434 -6.56 23.61 21.45
C LYS A 434 -5.40 23.48 20.45
N VAL A 435 -5.43 22.46 19.59
CA VAL A 435 -4.37 22.12 18.65
C VAL A 435 -4.93 22.22 17.23
N ASP A 436 -4.21 22.92 16.37
CA ASP A 436 -4.51 22.97 14.94
C ASP A 436 -4.36 21.56 14.32
N GLY A 437 -5.15 21.23 13.32
CA GLY A 437 -5.04 19.94 12.69
C GLY A 437 -5.73 19.82 11.34
N TYR A 438 -5.39 18.73 10.66
CA TYR A 438 -6.11 18.29 9.48
C TYR A 438 -7.16 17.25 9.86
N GLU A 439 -8.33 17.34 9.25
CA GLU A 439 -9.32 16.26 9.25
C GLU A 439 -9.54 15.76 7.82
N VAL A 440 -9.74 14.46 7.66
CA VAL A 440 -10.15 13.86 6.40
C VAL A 440 -11.64 13.58 6.46
N VAL A 441 -12.42 14.50 5.90
CA VAL A 441 -13.88 14.39 5.80
C VAL A 441 -14.19 13.39 4.70
N GLN A 442 -14.89 12.30 5.04
CA GLN A 442 -15.23 11.20 4.14
C GLN A 442 -16.72 11.19 3.89
N LEU A 443 -17.11 11.17 2.61
CA LEU A 443 -18.50 11.10 2.18
C LEU A 443 -18.84 9.66 1.75
N TYR A 444 -19.79 9.05 2.45
CA TYR A 444 -20.30 7.73 2.12
C TYR A 444 -21.76 7.80 1.66
N SER A 445 -22.14 6.92 0.74
CA SER A 445 -23.54 6.62 0.42
C SER A 445 -23.90 5.22 0.87
N SER A 446 -25.17 5.02 1.25
CA SER A 446 -25.77 3.72 1.51
C SER A 446 -27.12 3.66 0.78
N ASP A 447 -27.33 2.62 -0.01
CA ASP A 447 -28.63 2.39 -0.63
C ASP A 447 -29.53 1.64 0.35
N LEU A 448 -30.73 2.13 0.53
CA LEU A 448 -31.69 1.50 1.45
C LEU A 448 -32.28 0.22 0.87
N PHE A 449 -32.44 0.17 -0.44
CA PHE A 449 -32.87 -1.00 -1.22
C PHE A 449 -32.48 -0.83 -2.68
N ALA A 450 -32.24 -1.94 -3.39
CA ALA A 450 -31.91 -1.99 -4.81
C ALA A 450 -32.38 -3.34 -5.41
N GLU A 451 -32.29 -3.50 -6.74
CA GLU A 451 -32.62 -4.75 -7.43
C GLU A 451 -31.68 -5.90 -7.06
N ILE A 452 -30.42 -5.58 -6.73
CA ILE A 452 -29.45 -6.53 -6.18
C ILE A 452 -29.07 -6.08 -4.78
N THR A 453 -28.63 -7.01 -3.91
CA THR A 453 -28.23 -6.66 -2.53
C THR A 453 -27.19 -5.54 -2.53
N PRO A 454 -27.51 -4.36 -2.00
CA PRO A 454 -26.60 -3.22 -1.97
C PRO A 454 -25.47 -3.43 -0.95
N ASP A 455 -24.39 -2.68 -1.14
CA ASP A 455 -23.33 -2.57 -0.15
C ASP A 455 -23.82 -1.79 1.08
N VAL A 456 -23.31 -2.11 2.27
CA VAL A 456 -23.66 -1.38 3.50
C VAL A 456 -23.30 0.10 3.42
N LYS A 457 -22.25 0.43 2.70
CA LYS A 457 -21.83 1.82 2.39
C LYS A 457 -20.74 1.82 1.30
N ARG A 458 -20.68 2.91 0.52
CA ARG A 458 -19.58 3.17 -0.43
C ARG A 458 -18.99 4.56 -0.22
N LEU A 459 -17.65 4.66 -0.16
CA LEU A 459 -16.95 5.94 -0.18
C LEU A 459 -17.16 6.58 -1.57
N ARG A 460 -17.65 7.81 -1.59
CA ARG A 460 -17.93 8.56 -2.83
C ARG A 460 -16.94 9.70 -3.05
N ASP A 461 -16.53 10.35 -1.97
CA ASP A 461 -15.55 11.45 -2.04
C ASP A 461 -14.89 11.64 -0.68
N PHE A 462 -13.77 12.32 -0.63
CA PHE A 462 -13.12 12.75 0.61
C PHE A 462 -12.34 14.03 0.42
N LYS A 463 -12.19 14.79 1.51
CA LYS A 463 -11.40 16.05 1.51
C LYS A 463 -10.55 16.12 2.77
N ARG A 464 -9.26 16.40 2.61
CA ARG A 464 -8.35 16.70 3.72
C ARG A 464 -8.33 18.19 3.95
N ILE A 465 -8.79 18.63 5.12
CA ILE A 465 -9.04 20.04 5.45
C ILE A 465 -8.23 20.44 6.69
N PHE A 466 -7.45 21.51 6.56
CA PHE A 466 -6.78 22.13 7.70
C PHE A 466 -7.76 23.06 8.44
N ILE A 467 -7.85 22.90 9.78
CA ILE A 467 -8.73 23.70 10.62
C ILE A 467 -7.97 24.13 11.88
N LYS A 468 -7.92 25.42 12.11
CA LYS A 468 -7.30 25.97 13.31
C LYS A 468 -8.11 25.64 14.57
N SER A 469 -7.44 25.67 15.71
CA SER A 469 -8.09 25.55 17.03
C SER A 469 -9.27 26.53 17.15
N GLY A 470 -10.45 26.01 17.50
CA GLY A 470 -11.68 26.78 17.63
C GLY A 470 -12.39 27.18 16.33
N GLU A 471 -11.76 26.95 15.15
CA GLU A 471 -12.32 27.33 13.85
C GLU A 471 -13.42 26.36 13.41
N SER A 472 -14.40 26.85 12.65
CA SER A 472 -15.38 26.08 11.90
C SER A 472 -15.25 26.39 10.42
N LYS A 473 -15.45 25.35 9.59
CA LYS A 473 -15.45 25.46 8.12
C LYS A 473 -16.64 24.72 7.52
N SER A 474 -17.26 25.32 6.50
CA SER A 474 -18.27 24.67 5.66
C SER A 474 -17.56 23.84 4.58
N ILE A 475 -17.88 22.57 4.52
CA ILE A 475 -17.32 21.60 3.58
C ILE A 475 -18.41 21.18 2.60
N ASN A 476 -18.13 21.33 1.32
CA ASN A 476 -19.08 21.06 0.25
C ASN A 476 -18.60 19.88 -0.60
N PHE A 477 -19.52 18.98 -0.95
CA PHE A 477 -19.32 17.91 -1.93
C PHE A 477 -20.34 18.05 -3.05
N SER A 478 -19.96 17.58 -4.24
CA SER A 478 -20.83 17.52 -5.42
C SER A 478 -20.80 16.10 -5.98
N LEU A 479 -21.91 15.39 -5.89
CA LEU A 479 -22.02 14.01 -6.28
C LEU A 479 -23.01 13.86 -7.44
N PRO A 480 -22.56 13.51 -8.66
CA PRO A 480 -23.46 13.22 -9.78
C PRO A 480 -24.36 12.02 -9.48
N ILE A 481 -25.64 12.11 -9.78
CA ILE A 481 -26.60 11.00 -9.54
C ILE A 481 -26.21 9.74 -10.27
N ASN A 482 -25.72 9.85 -11.52
CA ASN A 482 -25.27 8.70 -12.31
C ASN A 482 -24.06 7.97 -11.69
N SER A 483 -23.32 8.58 -10.76
CA SER A 483 -22.21 7.94 -10.04
C SER A 483 -22.68 7.04 -8.88
N LEU A 484 -23.97 7.10 -8.53
CA LEU A 484 -24.56 6.28 -7.46
C LEU A 484 -24.98 4.90 -7.94
N GLY A 485 -25.14 4.71 -9.26
CA GLY A 485 -25.52 3.42 -9.85
C GLY A 485 -24.43 2.33 -9.67
N TYR A 486 -24.84 1.09 -9.90
CA TYR A 486 -23.98 -0.09 -9.92
C TYR A 486 -23.42 -0.33 -11.33
#